data_c3c50d60a82626fc100b009bd55b7ceb
#
_entry.id   c3c50d60a82626fc100b009bd55b7ceb
#
_cell.length_a   1.000
_cell.length_b   1.000
_cell.length_c   1.000
_cell.angle_alpha   90.00
_cell.angle_beta   90.00
_cell.angle_gamma   90.00
#
_symmetry.space_group_name_H-M   'P 1'
#
loop_
_entity.id
_entity.type
_entity.pdbx_description
1 polymer ?
#
loop_
_entity_poly.entity_id
_entity_poly.type
_entity_poly.pdbx_seq_one_letter_code
_entity_poly.pdbx_strand_id
1 'polypeptide(L)'
;LLLCEAAGYDVVLVETVGVGQSEIVVAEMVDTVLLLLLPGAGDELQGIKRGILELIDVVAVNKADGANAVAAKQARIEYRSGLKLVRPLHAEWSPPVLTCSGLAGEGLGEVWAAVEEHRDTLQKIGAFDAKRRRQMKNWLWSLLEERLMDAFRRDPAVAQRLPHLERAVSEGGTTPGRAAAELLDSFLGEGAPRRRDAHAPPQRGL
;
A
#
# COMPACT_ATOMS: atom_id res chain seq x y z
N LEU A 1 -4.97 -7.32 11.70
CA LEU A 1 -5.84 -8.19 10.90
C LEU A 1 -5.83 -9.62 11.44
N LEU A 2 -4.70 -10.33 11.49
CA LEU A 2 -4.63 -11.74 11.94
C LEU A 2 -5.19 -11.98 13.33
N LEU A 3 -5.01 -11.05 14.27
CA LEU A 3 -5.61 -11.16 15.61
C LEU A 3 -7.14 -11.07 15.56
N CYS A 4 -7.69 -10.25 14.68
CA CYS A 4 -9.13 -10.16 14.48
C CYS A 4 -9.68 -11.45 13.85
N GLU A 5 -9.02 -11.96 12.82
CA GLU A 5 -9.37 -13.26 12.21
C GLU A 5 -9.28 -14.42 13.22
N ALA A 6 -8.22 -14.45 14.02
CA ALA A 6 -8.05 -15.45 15.09
C ALA A 6 -9.11 -15.33 16.20
N ALA A 7 -9.65 -14.13 16.42
CA ALA A 7 -10.76 -13.88 17.35
C ALA A 7 -12.14 -14.21 16.75
N GLY A 8 -12.20 -14.65 15.48
CA GLY A 8 -13.43 -15.12 14.84
C GLY A 8 -14.25 -14.02 14.16
N TYR A 9 -13.64 -12.87 13.83
CA TYR A 9 -14.32 -11.84 13.05
C TYR A 9 -14.33 -12.22 11.57
N ASP A 10 -15.51 -12.25 10.95
CA ASP A 10 -15.71 -12.55 9.53
C ASP A 10 -15.35 -11.35 8.64
N VAL A 11 -15.50 -10.14 9.18
CA VAL A 11 -15.25 -8.88 8.49
C VAL A 11 -14.39 -7.97 9.36
N VAL A 12 -13.33 -7.44 8.78
CA VAL A 12 -12.45 -6.46 9.42
C VAL A 12 -12.34 -5.23 8.52
N LEU A 13 -12.84 -4.09 8.99
CA LEU A 13 -12.73 -2.82 8.29
C LEU A 13 -11.48 -2.08 8.74
N VAL A 14 -10.64 -1.70 7.79
CA VAL A 14 -9.45 -0.88 8.02
C VAL A 14 -9.70 0.49 7.40
N GLU A 15 -9.81 1.51 8.23
CA GLU A 15 -9.97 2.89 7.79
C GLU A 15 -8.63 3.62 7.79
N THR A 16 -8.37 4.38 6.72
CA THR A 16 -7.23 5.29 6.63
C THR A 16 -7.71 6.72 6.56
N VAL A 17 -6.99 7.61 7.23
CA VAL A 17 -7.29 9.05 7.27
C VAL A 17 -6.44 9.78 6.23
N GLY A 18 -7.08 10.34 5.22
CA GLY A 18 -6.44 11.18 4.21
C GLY A 18 -5.71 10.41 3.10
N VAL A 19 -5.24 11.17 2.12
CA VAL A 19 -4.45 10.70 0.98
C VAL A 19 -2.96 10.88 1.30
N GLY A 20 -2.28 9.82 1.74
CA GLY A 20 -0.86 9.76 1.99
C GLY A 20 -0.26 8.52 1.32
N GLN A 21 0.91 8.07 1.75
CA GLN A 21 1.51 6.81 1.24
C GLN A 21 0.98 5.55 1.96
N SER A 22 0.15 5.73 2.97
CA SER A 22 -0.44 4.67 3.78
C SER A 22 -1.48 3.83 3.03
N GLU A 23 -2.12 4.39 2.01
CA GLU A 23 -3.17 3.71 1.24
C GLU A 23 -2.61 2.54 0.44
N ILE A 24 -1.40 2.66 -0.11
CA ILE A 24 -0.72 1.57 -0.83
C ILE A 24 -0.42 0.43 0.13
N VAL A 25 0.09 0.75 1.32
CA VAL A 25 0.40 -0.25 2.35
C VAL A 25 -0.88 -0.96 2.80
N VAL A 26 -1.98 -0.23 3.01
CA VAL A 26 -3.26 -0.82 3.40
C VAL A 26 -3.83 -1.68 2.26
N ALA A 27 -3.76 -1.24 1.01
CA ALA A 27 -4.21 -2.03 -0.14
C ALA A 27 -3.48 -3.37 -0.27
N GLU A 28 -2.20 -3.41 0.14
CA GLU A 28 -1.42 -4.65 0.19
C GLU A 28 -1.79 -5.57 1.38
N MET A 29 -2.53 -5.06 2.37
CA MET A 29 -2.90 -5.82 3.57
C MET A 29 -4.34 -6.34 3.56
N VAL A 30 -5.24 -5.74 2.77
CA VAL A 30 -6.67 -6.04 2.75
C VAL A 30 -7.06 -6.86 1.52
N ASP A 31 -8.19 -7.56 1.62
CA ASP A 31 -8.71 -8.36 0.51
C ASP A 31 -9.39 -7.48 -0.55
N THR A 32 -10.07 -6.42 -0.13
CA THR A 32 -10.81 -5.48 -0.99
C THR A 32 -10.52 -4.04 -0.58
N VAL A 33 -10.30 -3.17 -1.55
CA VAL A 33 -10.10 -1.72 -1.36
C VAL A 33 -11.35 -0.98 -1.79
N LEU A 34 -12.05 -0.38 -0.84
CA LEU A 34 -13.18 0.50 -1.07
C LEU A 34 -12.72 1.96 -0.99
N LEU A 35 -12.79 2.68 -2.10
CA LEU A 35 -12.54 4.12 -2.13
C LEU A 35 -13.84 4.89 -1.87
N LEU A 36 -13.84 5.73 -0.84
CA LEU A 36 -14.94 6.65 -0.55
C LEU A 36 -14.61 8.05 -1.09
N LEU A 37 -15.51 8.59 -1.89
CA LEU A 37 -15.39 9.91 -2.50
C LEU A 37 -16.57 10.80 -2.08
N LEU A 38 -16.41 12.12 -2.24
CA LEU A 38 -17.46 13.09 -1.98
C LEU A 38 -17.99 13.69 -3.29
N PRO A 39 -19.26 14.15 -3.32
CA PRO A 39 -19.81 14.92 -4.43
C PRO A 39 -19.04 16.23 -4.60
N GLY A 40 -18.75 16.63 -5.82
CA GLY A 40 -18.07 17.89 -6.12
C GLY A 40 -16.55 17.87 -6.03
N ALA A 41 -15.95 16.75 -5.70
CA ALA A 41 -14.50 16.55 -5.62
C ALA A 41 -13.85 16.17 -6.98
N GLY A 42 -14.30 16.76 -8.08
CA GLY A 42 -13.84 16.44 -9.44
C GLY A 42 -12.32 16.56 -9.64
N ASP A 43 -11.66 17.47 -8.92
CA ASP A 43 -10.21 17.61 -8.92
C ASP A 43 -9.49 16.54 -8.08
N GLU A 44 -10.19 15.82 -7.20
CA GLU A 44 -9.58 14.78 -6.36
C GLU A 44 -9.05 13.59 -7.17
N LEU A 45 -9.70 13.21 -8.28
CA LEU A 45 -9.14 12.18 -9.17
C LEU A 45 -7.80 12.59 -9.78
N GLN A 46 -7.59 13.87 -10.06
CA GLN A 46 -6.30 14.37 -10.53
C GLN A 46 -5.27 14.41 -9.40
N GLY A 47 -5.71 14.56 -8.15
CA GLY A 47 -4.88 14.47 -6.94
C GLY A 47 -4.60 13.05 -6.49
N ILE A 48 -5.44 12.07 -6.87
CA ILE A 48 -5.20 10.65 -6.57
C ILE A 48 -4.06 10.16 -7.45
N LYS A 49 -2.95 9.82 -6.82
CA LYS A 49 -1.78 9.26 -7.52
C LYS A 49 -2.21 8.03 -8.34
N ARG A 50 -1.80 7.98 -9.61
CA ARG A 50 -2.17 6.93 -10.57
C ARG A 50 -2.01 5.52 -10.02
N GLY A 51 -1.00 5.27 -9.17
CA GLY A 51 -0.77 3.97 -8.55
C GLY A 51 -1.86 3.51 -7.58
N ILE A 52 -2.60 4.42 -6.95
CA ILE A 52 -3.70 4.05 -6.04
C ILE A 52 -4.93 3.63 -6.84
N LEU A 53 -5.21 4.29 -7.97
CA LEU A 53 -6.35 3.95 -8.82
C LEU A 53 -6.30 2.51 -9.35
N GLU A 54 -5.11 1.97 -9.53
CA GLU A 54 -4.90 0.57 -9.97
C GLU A 54 -5.21 -0.46 -8.88
N LEU A 55 -5.25 -0.01 -7.61
CA LEU A 55 -5.47 -0.87 -6.43
C LEU A 55 -6.92 -0.87 -5.93
N ILE A 56 -7.78 -0.01 -6.52
CA ILE A 56 -9.16 0.16 -6.08
C ILE A 56 -10.03 -0.96 -6.66
N ASP A 57 -10.80 -1.58 -5.78
CA ASP A 57 -11.71 -2.67 -6.16
C ASP A 57 -13.18 -2.21 -6.22
N VAL A 58 -13.58 -1.23 -5.40
CA VAL A 58 -14.92 -0.64 -5.37
C VAL A 58 -14.82 0.85 -5.12
N VAL A 59 -15.65 1.66 -5.76
CA VAL A 59 -15.76 3.11 -5.51
C VAL A 59 -17.18 3.45 -5.07
N ALA A 60 -17.30 4.23 -3.99
CA ALA A 60 -18.59 4.76 -3.54
C ALA A 60 -18.51 6.29 -3.36
N VAL A 61 -19.37 7.02 -4.06
CA VAL A 61 -19.59 8.43 -3.84
C VAL A 61 -20.59 8.58 -2.69
N ASN A 62 -20.06 8.94 -1.52
CA ASN A 62 -20.84 9.08 -0.28
C ASN A 62 -21.52 10.45 -0.21
N LYS A 63 -22.39 10.64 0.80
CA LYS A 63 -23.24 11.83 1.00
C LYS A 63 -24.13 12.14 -0.21
N ALA A 64 -24.65 11.09 -0.85
CA ALA A 64 -25.52 11.20 -2.03
C ALA A 64 -26.99 11.52 -1.68
N ASP A 65 -27.24 12.13 -0.54
CA ASP A 65 -28.57 12.51 -0.04
C ASP A 65 -28.81 14.01 -0.16
N GLY A 66 -30.08 14.40 0.00
CA GLY A 66 -30.53 15.80 0.05
C GLY A 66 -30.06 16.62 -1.15
N ALA A 67 -29.46 17.77 -0.91
CA ALA A 67 -28.98 18.69 -1.93
C ALA A 67 -27.78 18.10 -2.75
N ASN A 68 -27.09 17.13 -2.22
CA ASN A 68 -25.93 16.53 -2.86
C ASN A 68 -26.30 15.43 -3.87
N ALA A 69 -27.53 14.94 -3.91
CA ALA A 69 -27.94 13.80 -4.73
C ALA A 69 -27.63 13.97 -6.22
N VAL A 70 -27.81 15.18 -6.77
CA VAL A 70 -27.51 15.48 -8.18
C VAL A 70 -26.01 15.50 -8.43
N ALA A 71 -25.25 16.18 -7.56
CA ALA A 71 -23.80 16.25 -7.66
C ALA A 71 -23.15 14.86 -7.51
N ALA A 72 -23.66 14.01 -6.63
CA ALA A 72 -23.19 12.64 -6.46
C ALA A 72 -23.41 11.78 -7.71
N LYS A 73 -24.56 11.90 -8.36
CA LYS A 73 -24.82 11.21 -9.64
C LYS A 73 -23.87 11.68 -10.74
N GLN A 74 -23.61 12.97 -10.82
CA GLN A 74 -22.66 13.52 -11.78
C GLN A 74 -21.24 13.01 -11.51
N ALA A 75 -20.77 13.11 -10.27
CA ALA A 75 -19.46 12.59 -9.84
C ALA A 75 -19.31 11.10 -10.17
N ARG A 76 -20.33 10.29 -9.92
CA ARG A 76 -20.34 8.87 -10.28
C ARG A 76 -20.06 8.65 -11.77
N ILE A 77 -20.67 9.45 -12.66
CA ILE A 77 -20.47 9.33 -14.12
C ILE A 77 -19.03 9.69 -14.48
N GLU A 78 -18.50 10.76 -13.92
CA GLU A 78 -17.13 11.24 -14.15
C GLU A 78 -16.10 10.21 -13.69
N TYR A 79 -16.23 9.72 -12.46
CA TYR A 79 -15.34 8.69 -11.91
C TYR A 79 -15.40 7.38 -12.69
N ARG A 80 -16.59 6.95 -13.09
CA ARG A 80 -16.76 5.76 -13.94
C ARG A 80 -16.05 5.91 -15.29
N SER A 81 -16.08 7.11 -15.85
CA SER A 81 -15.38 7.39 -17.12
C SER A 81 -13.88 7.44 -16.95
N GLY A 82 -13.39 8.02 -15.86
CA GLY A 82 -11.97 8.06 -15.52
C GLY A 82 -11.39 6.68 -15.26
N LEU A 83 -12.08 5.83 -14.50
CA LEU A 83 -11.64 4.47 -14.20
C LEU A 83 -11.54 3.55 -15.43
N LYS A 84 -12.29 3.79 -16.49
CA LYS A 84 -12.14 3.05 -17.76
C LYS A 84 -10.77 3.22 -18.43
N LEU A 85 -10.05 4.27 -18.07
CA LEU A 85 -8.69 4.54 -18.57
C LEU A 85 -7.61 3.84 -17.74
N VAL A 86 -7.98 3.30 -16.59
CA VAL A 86 -7.10 2.56 -15.69
C VAL A 86 -7.19 1.07 -16.04
N ARG A 87 -6.06 0.43 -16.19
CA ARG A 87 -6.04 -1.02 -16.44
C ARG A 87 -6.39 -1.76 -15.15
N PRO A 88 -7.44 -2.59 -15.13
CA PRO A 88 -7.81 -3.35 -13.94
C PRO A 88 -6.71 -4.37 -13.60
N LEU A 89 -6.54 -4.65 -12.31
CA LEU A 89 -5.59 -5.65 -11.81
C LEU A 89 -5.96 -7.06 -12.29
N HIS A 90 -7.25 -7.33 -12.38
CA HIS A 90 -7.82 -8.60 -12.88
C HIS A 90 -8.79 -8.29 -14.03
N ALA A 91 -8.64 -9.01 -15.14
CA ALA A 91 -9.50 -8.80 -16.33
C ALA A 91 -10.98 -9.14 -16.05
N GLU A 92 -11.22 -10.02 -15.09
CA GLU A 92 -12.54 -10.50 -14.68
C GLU A 92 -13.27 -9.54 -13.74
N TRP A 93 -12.57 -8.48 -13.24
CA TRP A 93 -13.16 -7.50 -12.35
C TRP A 93 -12.94 -6.08 -12.86
N SER A 94 -14.03 -5.33 -12.98
CA SER A 94 -13.97 -3.89 -13.26
C SER A 94 -14.59 -3.14 -12.08
N PRO A 95 -13.85 -2.25 -11.38
CA PRO A 95 -14.35 -1.58 -10.21
C PRO A 95 -15.67 -0.84 -10.47
N PRO A 96 -16.77 -1.18 -9.79
CA PRO A 96 -18.02 -0.45 -9.90
C PRO A 96 -17.90 0.91 -9.20
N VAL A 97 -18.60 1.92 -9.74
CA VAL A 97 -18.77 3.23 -9.10
C VAL A 97 -20.22 3.39 -8.68
N LEU A 98 -20.43 3.41 -7.37
CA LEU A 98 -21.73 3.45 -6.73
C LEU A 98 -21.95 4.79 -6.03
N THR A 99 -23.20 5.08 -5.65
CA THR A 99 -23.53 6.21 -4.78
C THR A 99 -24.13 5.68 -3.50
N CYS A 100 -23.81 6.29 -2.37
CA CYS A 100 -24.41 5.94 -1.08
C CYS A 100 -24.58 7.17 -0.17
N SER A 101 -25.35 7.02 0.88
CA SER A 101 -25.44 7.96 1.97
C SER A 101 -25.30 7.23 3.31
N GLY A 102 -24.18 7.44 3.97
CA GLY A 102 -23.97 6.93 5.33
C GLY A 102 -24.95 7.54 6.34
N LEU A 103 -25.47 8.75 6.07
CA LEU A 103 -26.45 9.42 6.94
C LEU A 103 -27.86 8.85 6.77
N ALA A 104 -28.30 8.67 5.52
CA ALA A 104 -29.64 8.16 5.20
C ALA A 104 -29.73 6.63 5.19
N GLY A 105 -28.60 5.93 5.19
CA GLY A 105 -28.55 4.47 5.04
C GLY A 105 -28.81 3.97 3.61
N GLU A 106 -28.92 4.89 2.64
CA GLU A 106 -29.21 4.56 1.25
C GLU A 106 -27.98 4.10 0.49
N GLY A 107 -28.11 3.10 -0.39
CA GLY A 107 -27.03 2.60 -1.24
C GLY A 107 -25.95 1.81 -0.52
N LEU A 108 -26.03 1.62 0.81
CA LEU A 108 -25.02 0.87 1.56
C LEU A 108 -25.06 -0.62 1.25
N GLY A 109 -26.27 -1.18 1.03
CA GLY A 109 -26.45 -2.58 0.63
C GLY A 109 -25.81 -2.88 -0.70
N GLU A 110 -25.95 -1.99 -1.68
CA GLU A 110 -25.33 -2.12 -3.01
C GLU A 110 -23.80 -2.04 -2.95
N VAL A 111 -23.26 -1.15 -2.10
CA VAL A 111 -21.79 -1.09 -1.89
C VAL A 111 -21.30 -2.38 -1.26
N TRP A 112 -22.00 -2.89 -0.25
CA TRP A 112 -21.62 -4.15 0.38
C TRP A 112 -21.74 -5.34 -0.59
N ALA A 113 -22.80 -5.42 -1.35
CA ALA A 113 -22.97 -6.45 -2.38
C ALA A 113 -21.83 -6.43 -3.41
N ALA A 114 -21.35 -5.25 -3.80
CA ALA A 114 -20.20 -5.13 -4.70
C ALA A 114 -18.89 -5.63 -4.05
N VAL A 115 -18.69 -5.43 -2.75
CA VAL A 115 -17.54 -5.99 -2.01
C VAL A 115 -17.60 -7.52 -1.98
N GLU A 116 -18.79 -8.09 -1.75
CA GLU A 116 -19.00 -9.54 -1.76
C GLU A 116 -18.80 -10.13 -3.15
N GLU A 117 -19.32 -9.48 -4.18
CA GLU A 117 -19.16 -9.91 -5.59
C GLU A 117 -17.68 -9.88 -6.01
N HIS A 118 -16.92 -8.87 -5.59
CA HIS A 118 -15.47 -8.81 -5.79
C HIS A 118 -14.78 -10.03 -5.18
N ARG A 119 -15.04 -10.30 -3.89
CA ARG A 119 -14.48 -11.45 -3.18
C ARG A 119 -14.80 -12.76 -3.92
N ASP A 120 -16.08 -12.97 -4.26
CA ASP A 120 -16.55 -14.19 -4.90
C ASP A 120 -15.95 -14.37 -6.30
N THR A 121 -15.77 -13.27 -7.04
CA THR A 121 -15.10 -13.27 -8.34
C THR A 121 -13.65 -13.68 -8.21
N LEU A 122 -12.89 -13.07 -7.27
CA LEU A 122 -11.50 -13.44 -7.03
C LEU A 122 -11.34 -14.88 -6.52
N GLN A 123 -12.28 -15.38 -5.73
CA GLN A 123 -12.28 -16.80 -5.29
C GLN A 123 -12.47 -17.75 -6.49
N LYS A 124 -13.43 -17.47 -7.37
CA LYS A 124 -13.70 -18.30 -8.56
C LYS A 124 -12.49 -18.45 -9.48
N ILE A 125 -11.69 -17.39 -9.62
CA ILE A 125 -10.49 -17.40 -10.47
C ILE A 125 -9.21 -17.78 -9.70
N GLY A 126 -9.30 -18.10 -8.42
CA GLY A 126 -8.15 -18.45 -7.57
C GLY A 126 -7.22 -17.27 -7.20
N ALA A 127 -7.61 -16.05 -7.57
CA ALA A 127 -6.82 -14.84 -7.32
C ALA A 127 -6.86 -14.42 -5.83
N PHE A 128 -7.94 -14.73 -5.12
CA PHE A 128 -8.10 -14.42 -3.69
C PHE A 128 -6.99 -15.08 -2.85
N ASP A 129 -6.82 -16.40 -2.97
CA ASP A 129 -5.79 -17.13 -2.24
C ASP A 129 -4.39 -16.75 -2.68
N ALA A 130 -4.20 -16.44 -3.97
CA ALA A 130 -2.93 -15.96 -4.49
C ALA A 130 -2.56 -14.59 -3.89
N LYS A 131 -3.55 -13.67 -3.76
CA LYS A 131 -3.38 -12.38 -3.09
C LYS A 131 -2.97 -12.57 -1.64
N ARG A 132 -3.68 -13.41 -0.87
CA ARG A 132 -3.37 -13.69 0.55
C ARG A 132 -1.99 -14.33 0.75
N ARG A 133 -1.59 -15.28 -0.08
CA ARG A 133 -0.22 -15.85 -0.04
C ARG A 133 0.85 -14.80 -0.29
N ARG A 134 0.63 -13.88 -1.23
CA ARG A 134 1.54 -12.77 -1.49
C ARG A 134 1.62 -11.81 -0.29
N GLN A 135 0.48 -11.47 0.31
CA GLN A 135 0.40 -10.64 1.51
C GLN A 135 1.20 -11.26 2.68
N MET A 136 1.04 -12.56 2.93
CA MET A 136 1.80 -13.28 3.96
C MET A 136 3.31 -13.23 3.69
N LYS A 137 3.72 -13.39 2.44
CA LYS A 137 5.14 -13.29 2.04
C LYS A 137 5.68 -11.87 2.26
N ASN A 138 4.94 -10.85 1.85
CA ASN A 138 5.35 -9.46 2.03
C ASN A 138 5.46 -9.12 3.52
N TRP A 139 4.51 -9.57 4.32
CA TRP A 139 4.53 -9.37 5.76
C TRP A 139 5.72 -10.06 6.44
N LEU A 140 6.07 -11.29 6.02
CA LEU A 140 7.29 -11.96 6.49
C LEU A 140 8.53 -11.10 6.26
N TRP A 141 8.67 -10.53 5.05
CA TRP A 141 9.82 -9.67 4.74
C TRP A 141 9.82 -8.39 5.57
N SER A 142 8.67 -7.72 5.75
CA SER A 142 8.55 -6.54 6.61
C SER A 142 8.96 -6.83 8.05
N LEU A 143 8.52 -7.96 8.61
CA LEU A 143 8.92 -8.38 9.95
C LEU A 143 10.42 -8.69 10.05
N LEU A 144 11.01 -9.29 9.01
CA LEU A 144 12.45 -9.56 8.98
C LEU A 144 13.25 -8.26 8.93
N GLU A 145 12.85 -7.31 8.09
CA GLU A 145 13.48 -5.99 7.98
C GLU A 145 13.38 -5.22 9.30
N GLU A 146 12.20 -5.16 9.92
CA GLU A 146 11.99 -4.51 11.21
C GLU A 146 12.89 -5.12 12.30
N ARG A 147 12.85 -6.44 12.45
CA ARG A 147 13.65 -7.15 13.47
C ARG A 147 15.15 -7.04 13.22
N LEU A 148 15.56 -7.09 11.97
CA LEU A 148 16.97 -6.93 11.61
C LEU A 148 17.44 -5.51 11.92
N MET A 149 16.66 -4.48 11.58
CA MET A 149 16.99 -3.10 11.91
C MET A 149 16.98 -2.83 13.41
N ASP A 150 16.06 -3.45 14.14
CA ASP A 150 16.03 -3.39 15.61
C ASP A 150 17.25 -4.05 16.23
N ALA A 151 17.62 -5.25 15.75
CA ALA A 151 18.81 -5.95 16.21
C ALA A 151 20.09 -5.13 15.91
N PHE A 152 20.18 -4.57 14.70
CA PHE A 152 21.27 -3.71 14.28
C PHE A 152 21.41 -2.47 15.18
N ARG A 153 20.31 -1.76 15.43
CA ARG A 153 20.34 -0.55 16.28
C ARG A 153 20.65 -0.82 17.75
N ARG A 154 20.29 -2.02 18.24
CA ARG A 154 20.55 -2.43 19.64
C ARG A 154 21.94 -3.05 19.82
N ASP A 155 22.63 -3.37 18.74
CA ASP A 155 23.98 -3.90 18.83
C ASP A 155 24.92 -2.88 19.49
N PRO A 156 25.68 -3.25 20.55
CA PRO A 156 26.53 -2.32 21.29
C PRO A 156 27.61 -1.67 20.44
N ALA A 157 28.20 -2.40 19.49
CA ALA A 157 29.25 -1.87 18.61
C ALA A 157 28.69 -0.85 17.62
N VAL A 158 27.49 -1.11 17.09
CA VAL A 158 26.75 -0.18 16.22
C VAL A 158 26.30 1.05 17.03
N ALA A 159 25.65 0.86 18.17
CA ALA A 159 25.15 1.95 19.01
C ALA A 159 26.25 2.94 19.43
N GLN A 160 27.44 2.43 19.68
CA GLN A 160 28.59 3.27 20.03
C GLN A 160 29.10 4.09 18.82
N ARG A 161 29.13 3.53 17.63
CA ARG A 161 29.72 4.15 16.42
C ARG A 161 28.74 5.01 15.62
N LEU A 162 27.48 4.66 15.62
CA LEU A 162 26.44 5.30 14.79
C LEU A 162 26.42 6.83 14.93
N PRO A 163 26.38 7.44 16.15
CA PRO A 163 26.31 8.91 16.27
C PRO A 163 27.56 9.62 15.72
N HIS A 164 28.71 8.97 15.79
CA HIS A 164 29.96 9.54 15.25
C HIS A 164 29.95 9.51 13.72
N LEU A 165 29.55 8.39 13.14
CA LEU A 165 29.50 8.22 11.68
C LEU A 165 28.40 9.09 11.04
N GLU A 166 27.25 9.25 11.68
CA GLU A 166 26.21 10.20 11.23
C GLU A 166 26.73 11.63 11.18
N ARG A 167 27.46 12.07 12.22
CA ARG A 167 28.09 13.38 12.24
C ARG A 167 29.16 13.51 11.14
N ALA A 168 30.04 12.53 11.01
CA ALA A 168 31.09 12.54 9.98
C ALA A 168 30.51 12.59 8.56
N VAL A 169 29.39 11.92 8.30
CA VAL A 169 28.67 12.01 7.02
C VAL A 169 28.09 13.41 6.82
N SER A 170 27.44 13.99 7.83
CA SER A 170 26.82 15.32 7.72
C SER A 170 27.85 16.43 7.52
N GLU A 171 29.04 16.29 8.09
CA GLU A 171 30.17 17.22 7.97
C GLU A 171 31.04 16.98 6.73
N GLY A 172 30.73 15.96 5.91
CA GLY A 172 31.51 15.62 4.72
C GLY A 172 32.84 14.92 5.00
N GLY A 173 33.08 14.48 6.23
CA GLY A 173 34.29 13.76 6.64
C GLY A 173 34.36 12.33 6.15
N THR A 174 33.23 11.73 5.82
CA THR A 174 33.14 10.41 5.17
C THR A 174 31.94 10.34 4.23
N THR A 175 31.92 9.32 3.35
CA THR A 175 30.78 9.09 2.47
C THR A 175 29.72 8.20 3.13
N PRO A 176 28.42 8.34 2.80
CA PRO A 176 27.37 7.47 3.34
C PRO A 176 27.65 5.96 3.09
N GLY A 177 28.16 5.61 1.92
CA GLY A 177 28.49 4.24 1.59
C GLY A 177 29.61 3.65 2.47
N ARG A 178 30.64 4.45 2.79
CA ARG A 178 31.73 4.02 3.67
C ARG A 178 31.26 3.88 5.11
N ALA A 179 30.47 4.84 5.59
CA ALA A 179 29.89 4.79 6.94
C ALA A 179 28.96 3.57 7.11
N ALA A 180 28.13 3.30 6.12
CA ALA A 180 27.25 2.13 6.15
C ALA A 180 28.05 0.81 6.15
N ALA A 181 29.10 0.72 5.35
CA ALA A 181 29.97 -0.47 5.32
C ALA A 181 30.64 -0.69 6.68
N GLU A 182 31.17 0.36 7.32
CA GLU A 182 31.80 0.29 8.63
C GLU A 182 30.83 -0.15 9.74
N LEU A 183 29.57 0.33 9.71
CA LEU A 183 28.53 -0.11 10.65
C LEU A 183 28.14 -1.57 10.43
N LEU A 184 28.02 -2.00 9.17
CA LEU A 184 27.71 -3.39 8.83
C LEU A 184 28.84 -4.34 9.21
N ASP A 185 30.10 -3.96 8.95
CA ASP A 185 31.27 -4.74 9.39
C ASP A 185 31.31 -4.88 10.93
N SER A 186 30.93 -3.83 11.65
CA SER A 186 30.81 -3.86 13.11
C SER A 186 29.72 -4.79 13.61
N PHE A 187 28.56 -4.81 12.94
CA PHE A 187 27.41 -5.65 13.29
C PHE A 187 27.65 -7.14 12.98
N LEU A 188 28.22 -7.42 11.81
CA LEU A 188 28.43 -8.80 11.32
C LEU A 188 29.68 -9.46 11.92
N GLY A 189 30.56 -8.70 12.58
CA GLY A 189 31.87 -9.17 13.02
C GLY A 189 32.89 -9.28 11.88
N GLU A 190 34.18 -9.34 12.23
CA GLU A 190 35.29 -9.43 11.27
C GLU A 190 35.35 -10.81 10.58
N GLY A 191 34.34 -11.18 9.81
CA GLY A 191 34.32 -12.49 9.14
C GLY A 191 33.25 -12.64 8.07
N ALA A 192 32.40 -11.64 7.88
CA ALA A 192 31.38 -11.72 6.82
C ALA A 192 32.01 -11.63 5.43
N PRO A 193 31.63 -12.50 4.47
CA PRO A 193 32.18 -12.45 3.12
C PRO A 193 31.83 -11.12 2.46
N ARG A 194 32.83 -10.27 2.25
CA ARG A 194 32.67 -9.03 1.49
C ARG A 194 32.19 -9.39 0.08
N ARG A 195 30.97 -9.03 -0.27
CA ARG A 195 30.52 -9.05 -1.66
C ARG A 195 31.48 -8.16 -2.45
N ARG A 196 32.31 -8.76 -3.30
CA ARG A 196 33.08 -8.04 -4.30
C ARG A 196 32.10 -7.29 -5.17
N ASP A 197 32.34 -5.99 -5.37
CA ASP A 197 31.55 -5.07 -6.17
C ASP A 197 31.19 -5.69 -7.53
N ALA A 198 29.94 -6.07 -7.70
CA ALA A 198 29.37 -6.50 -8.97
C ALA A 198 28.78 -5.29 -9.71
N HIS A 199 29.60 -4.23 -9.87
CA HIS A 199 29.27 -3.12 -10.77
C HIS A 199 30.54 -2.63 -11.48
N ALA A 200 31.10 -3.49 -12.35
CA ALA A 200 31.92 -3.00 -13.44
C ALA A 200 30.98 -2.62 -14.60
N PRO A 201 30.98 -1.38 -15.10
CA PRO A 201 30.21 -1.02 -16.28
C PRO A 201 30.70 -1.81 -17.49
N PRO A 202 29.82 -2.20 -18.42
CA PRO A 202 30.23 -2.89 -19.64
C PRO A 202 31.18 -2.01 -20.42
N GLN A 203 32.38 -2.52 -20.69
CA GLN A 203 33.32 -1.89 -21.62
C GLN A 203 32.68 -1.84 -23.00
N ARG A 204 32.42 -0.63 -23.49
CA ARG A 204 32.05 -0.38 -24.89
C ARG A 204 33.32 -0.71 -25.72
N GLY A 205 33.27 -1.83 -26.40
CA GLY A 205 34.23 -2.12 -27.47
C GLY A 205 34.06 -1.18 -28.66
N LEU A 206 35.16 -0.75 -29.22
CA LEU A 206 35.34 0.02 -30.44
C LEU A 206 34.73 -0.68 -31.66
#